data_6b356cbe0197c82647a067ae2e47ae8d
#
_entry.id   6b356cbe0197c82647a067ae2e47ae8d
#
_cell.length_a   1.000
_cell.length_b   1.000
_cell.length_c   1.000
_cell.angle_alpha   90.00
_cell.angle_beta   90.00
_cell.angle_gamma   90.00
#
_symmetry.space_group_name_H-M   'P 1'
#
loop_
_entity.id
_entity.type
_entity.pdbx_description
1 polymer ?
#
loop_
_entity_poly.entity_id
_entity_poly.type
_entity_poly.pdbx_seq_one_letter_code
_entity_poly.pdbx_strand_id
1 'polypeptide(L)'
;MNELVKDPLFILIIISFNVVVSIWLENRTALRTVGAAILVIVITAFMANTGIIPSARLGSGIYDSIFSYIAPISIFYLLLGVSLRHLKNAGLPMLLSFGIGAAGTVGGVIVSFTLFSDQLGDNANAIAGMIAGTYIGGGINFNAVAIEYDMMKQGPLYASVTAVDNILTTIWMMITIAVPKLLSKFLPTKTTINTHSGSDSEFDSSSLNISSFALLIFIGLLTLLIANMVGEWMGIPSILILTSIALGLAQIRYFNKLAEAKIIGLYLIYVFLAVIGAYCELGAMAGIGNLAFTVFGFLIVTVVVHGALMLIIGKLFRIDWNIIAVASQANIGGSSSALALAKSLKRNDLLLPAVLIGSLGNGIGTYIGFLLAELL
;
A
#
# COMPACT_ATOMS: atom_id res chain seq x y z
N MET A 1 22.50 18.34 -22.89
CA MET A 1 22.51 17.84 -21.50
C MET A 1 23.87 17.21 -21.26
N ASN A 2 24.55 17.57 -20.18
CA ASN A 2 25.88 17.04 -19.87
C ASN A 2 25.85 15.50 -19.82
N GLU A 3 26.90 14.84 -20.31
CA GLU A 3 27.03 13.37 -20.24
C GLU A 3 26.87 12.83 -18.81
N LEU A 4 27.32 13.60 -17.82
CA LEU A 4 27.20 13.29 -16.39
C LEU A 4 25.74 13.07 -15.95
N VAL A 5 24.79 13.85 -16.46
CA VAL A 5 23.35 13.75 -16.06
C VAL A 5 22.73 12.43 -16.54
N LYS A 6 23.30 11.82 -17.60
CA LYS A 6 22.85 10.52 -18.14
C LYS A 6 23.58 9.33 -17.51
N ASP A 7 24.62 9.56 -16.73
CA ASP A 7 25.39 8.52 -16.08
C ASP A 7 24.52 7.76 -15.05
N PRO A 8 24.38 6.43 -15.16
CA PRO A 8 23.55 5.63 -14.25
C PRO A 8 23.95 5.77 -12.78
N LEU A 9 25.26 5.89 -12.50
CA LEU A 9 25.74 6.05 -11.12
C LEU A 9 25.35 7.42 -10.57
N PHE A 10 25.45 8.48 -11.37
CA PHE A 10 25.01 9.81 -10.97
C PHE A 10 23.51 9.82 -10.64
N ILE A 11 22.68 9.19 -11.48
CA ILE A 11 21.23 9.07 -11.25
C ILE A 11 20.97 8.34 -9.94
N LEU A 12 21.63 7.22 -9.67
CA LEU A 12 21.48 6.46 -8.44
C LEU A 12 21.89 7.26 -7.21
N ILE A 13 22.96 8.06 -7.29
CA ILE A 13 23.41 8.95 -6.22
C ILE A 13 22.30 9.97 -5.90
N ILE A 14 21.75 10.62 -6.91
CA ILE A 14 20.70 11.64 -6.73
C ILE A 14 19.41 11.03 -6.16
N ILE A 15 18.98 9.88 -6.66
CA ILE A 15 17.83 9.15 -6.15
C ILE A 15 18.04 8.75 -4.69
N SER A 16 19.20 8.15 -4.36
CA SER A 16 19.51 7.74 -2.99
C SER A 16 19.58 8.95 -2.04
N PHE A 17 20.16 10.06 -2.48
CA PHE A 17 20.20 11.30 -1.70
C PHE A 17 18.78 11.84 -1.46
N ASN A 18 17.91 11.83 -2.48
CA ASN A 18 16.52 12.24 -2.30
C ASN A 18 15.78 11.35 -1.27
N VAL A 19 16.00 10.03 -1.29
CA VAL A 19 15.41 9.14 -0.27
C VAL A 19 15.83 9.56 1.14
N VAL A 20 17.12 9.87 1.34
CA VAL A 20 17.64 10.38 2.64
C VAL A 20 16.95 11.68 3.04
N VAL A 21 16.87 12.65 2.12
CA VAL A 21 16.23 13.94 2.37
C VAL A 21 14.75 13.77 2.71
N SER A 22 14.03 12.93 1.95
CA SER A 22 12.61 12.70 2.15
C SER A 22 12.30 12.05 3.51
N ILE A 23 13.08 11.06 3.92
CA ILE A 23 12.97 10.43 5.25
C ILE A 23 13.32 11.44 6.36
N TRP A 24 14.33 12.28 6.15
CA TRP A 24 14.70 13.31 7.11
C TRP A 24 13.59 14.36 7.26
N LEU A 25 12.99 14.82 6.14
CA LEU A 25 11.87 15.75 6.14
C LEU A 25 10.65 15.19 6.87
N GLU A 26 10.29 13.93 6.60
CA GLU A 26 9.20 13.25 7.31
C GLU A 26 9.43 13.20 8.82
N ASN A 27 10.66 12.89 9.25
CA ASN A 27 10.96 12.69 10.67
C ASN A 27 11.17 13.98 11.45
N ARG A 28 11.54 15.09 10.79
CA ARG A 28 12.02 16.32 11.43
C ARG A 28 11.18 17.56 11.17
N THR A 29 10.17 17.47 10.29
CA THR A 29 9.38 18.66 9.89
C THR A 29 7.87 18.39 10.00
N ALA A 30 7.07 19.46 9.79
CA ALA A 30 5.61 19.35 9.67
C ALA A 30 5.16 18.51 8.44
N LEU A 31 6.08 18.17 7.54
CA LEU A 31 5.79 17.31 6.36
C LEU A 31 5.59 15.83 6.73
N ARG A 32 5.65 15.47 8.00
CA ARG A 32 5.31 14.13 8.50
C ARG A 32 3.94 13.63 8.03
N THR A 33 2.98 14.55 7.87
CA THR A 33 1.63 14.23 7.39
C THR A 33 1.58 13.88 5.90
N VAL A 34 2.58 14.32 5.12
CA VAL A 34 2.72 14.02 3.70
C VAL A 34 3.29 12.62 3.47
N GLY A 35 4.23 12.21 4.30
CA GLY A 35 4.91 10.93 4.23
C GLY A 35 6.08 10.90 3.24
N ALA A 36 7.12 10.09 3.55
CA ALA A 36 8.33 10.00 2.74
C ALA A 36 8.04 9.55 1.29
N ALA A 37 7.06 8.69 1.06
CA ALA A 37 6.71 8.19 -0.27
C ALA A 37 6.34 9.33 -1.25
N ILE A 38 5.45 10.23 -0.84
CA ILE A 38 5.07 11.40 -1.67
C ILE A 38 6.23 12.38 -1.79
N LEU A 39 6.96 12.62 -0.70
CA LEU A 39 8.12 13.52 -0.71
C LEU A 39 9.17 13.06 -1.73
N VAL A 40 9.47 11.77 -1.77
CA VAL A 40 10.39 11.18 -2.75
C VAL A 40 9.91 11.46 -4.18
N ILE A 41 8.63 11.22 -4.49
CA ILE A 41 8.06 11.47 -5.82
C ILE A 41 8.17 12.95 -6.18
N VAL A 42 7.72 13.85 -5.32
CA VAL A 42 7.66 15.30 -5.58
C VAL A 42 9.05 15.90 -5.75
N ILE A 43 10.00 15.54 -4.88
CA ILE A 43 11.38 16.04 -4.96
C ILE A 43 12.05 15.53 -6.23
N THR A 44 11.87 14.25 -6.58
CA THR A 44 12.43 13.72 -7.83
C THR A 44 11.77 14.35 -9.05
N ALA A 45 10.45 14.58 -9.03
CA ALA A 45 9.76 15.29 -10.10
C ALA A 45 10.36 16.70 -10.31
N PHE A 46 10.63 17.44 -9.24
CA PHE A 46 11.31 18.73 -9.31
C PHE A 46 12.71 18.61 -9.94
N MET A 47 13.51 17.62 -9.49
CA MET A 47 14.86 17.40 -10.00
C MET A 47 14.86 17.02 -11.49
N ALA A 48 13.91 16.20 -11.94
CA ALA A 48 13.78 15.80 -13.34
C ALA A 48 13.34 16.98 -14.23
N ASN A 49 12.37 17.78 -13.78
CA ASN A 49 11.88 18.93 -14.54
C ASN A 49 12.88 20.09 -14.57
N THR A 50 13.82 20.16 -13.61
CA THR A 50 14.93 21.14 -13.63
C THR A 50 16.17 20.64 -14.37
N GLY A 51 16.15 19.38 -14.85
CA GLY A 51 17.26 18.81 -15.63
C GLY A 51 18.44 18.32 -14.78
N ILE A 52 18.27 18.16 -13.46
CA ILE A 52 19.27 17.55 -12.56
C ILE A 52 19.46 16.08 -12.85
N ILE A 53 18.35 15.37 -13.17
CA ILE A 53 18.34 14.00 -13.67
C ILE A 53 17.49 13.93 -14.95
N PRO A 54 17.61 12.86 -15.78
CA PRO A 54 16.76 12.72 -16.96
C PRO A 54 15.29 12.57 -16.57
N SER A 55 14.39 13.21 -17.33
CA SER A 55 12.97 12.89 -17.29
C SER A 55 12.64 11.67 -18.14
N ALA A 56 11.40 11.17 -18.08
CA ALA A 56 10.93 10.02 -18.86
C ALA A 56 11.19 10.17 -20.36
N ARG A 57 11.01 11.37 -20.95
CA ARG A 57 11.25 11.64 -22.38
C ARG A 57 12.67 11.37 -22.82
N LEU A 58 13.61 11.56 -21.94
CA LEU A 58 15.04 11.39 -22.24
C LEU A 58 15.47 9.94 -22.06
N GLY A 59 14.66 9.14 -21.37
CA GLY A 59 14.89 7.73 -21.08
C GLY A 59 16.17 7.49 -20.27
N SER A 60 16.18 6.46 -19.49
CA SER A 60 17.41 5.94 -18.88
C SER A 60 17.21 4.45 -18.62
N GLY A 61 18.11 3.62 -19.15
CA GLY A 61 18.06 2.17 -18.92
C GLY A 61 18.09 1.77 -17.43
N ILE A 62 18.56 2.68 -16.56
CA ILE A 62 18.52 2.46 -15.11
C ILE A 62 17.08 2.54 -14.56
N TYR A 63 16.21 3.38 -15.13
CA TYR A 63 14.81 3.45 -14.74
C TYR A 63 14.07 2.17 -15.09
N ASP A 64 14.27 1.64 -16.29
CA ASP A 64 13.70 0.36 -16.71
C ASP A 64 14.18 -0.79 -15.84
N SER A 65 15.46 -0.78 -15.44
CA SER A 65 16.01 -1.78 -14.51
C SER A 65 15.38 -1.67 -13.13
N ILE A 66 15.12 -0.45 -12.63
CA ILE A 66 14.44 -0.24 -11.35
C ILE A 66 13.00 -0.74 -11.41
N PHE A 67 12.26 -0.48 -12.49
CA PHE A 67 10.91 -0.99 -12.66
C PHE A 67 10.86 -2.52 -12.77
N SER A 68 11.76 -3.11 -13.54
CA SER A 68 11.74 -4.55 -13.83
C SER A 68 12.25 -5.41 -12.67
N TYR A 69 13.16 -4.90 -11.83
CA TYR A 69 13.82 -5.70 -10.79
C TYR A 69 13.58 -5.17 -9.38
N ILE A 70 13.80 -3.86 -9.16
CA ILE A 70 13.77 -3.28 -7.81
C ILE A 70 12.33 -3.19 -7.27
N ALA A 71 11.39 -2.76 -8.10
CA ALA A 71 9.99 -2.60 -7.70
C ALA A 71 9.35 -3.93 -7.27
N PRO A 72 9.38 -5.03 -8.06
CA PRO A 72 8.84 -6.32 -7.62
C PRO A 72 9.55 -6.89 -6.39
N ILE A 73 10.88 -6.81 -6.33
CA ILE A 73 11.65 -7.29 -5.17
C ILE A 73 11.30 -6.51 -3.89
N SER A 74 11.02 -5.21 -4.00
CA SER A 74 10.58 -4.42 -2.85
C SER A 74 9.29 -4.94 -2.25
N ILE A 75 8.32 -5.30 -3.10
CA ILE A 75 7.04 -5.90 -2.70
C ILE A 75 7.28 -7.26 -2.04
N PHE A 76 8.14 -8.10 -2.61
CA PHE A 76 8.52 -9.39 -2.01
C PHE A 76 8.99 -9.22 -0.57
N TYR A 77 9.95 -8.33 -0.31
CA TYR A 77 10.48 -8.13 1.04
C TYR A 77 9.44 -7.56 2.02
N LEU A 78 8.59 -6.63 1.56
CA LEU A 78 7.53 -6.09 2.41
C LEU A 78 6.50 -7.14 2.79
N LEU A 79 6.19 -8.08 1.88
CA LEU A 79 5.27 -9.19 2.13
C LEU A 79 5.84 -10.27 3.06
N LEU A 80 7.16 -10.43 3.18
CA LEU A 80 7.76 -11.37 4.14
C LEU A 80 7.38 -11.07 5.59
N GLY A 81 7.01 -9.81 5.91
CA GLY A 81 6.50 -9.43 7.23
C GLY A 81 5.05 -9.86 7.51
N VAL A 82 4.33 -10.42 6.54
CA VAL A 82 2.90 -10.77 6.64
C VAL A 82 2.73 -12.12 7.36
N SER A 83 2.29 -12.11 8.63
CA SER A 83 2.03 -13.34 9.39
C SER A 83 0.54 -13.63 9.50
N LEU A 84 0.12 -14.78 8.97
CA LEU A 84 -1.26 -15.27 9.07
C LEU A 84 -1.45 -16.34 10.16
N ARG A 85 -0.37 -16.75 10.85
CA ARG A 85 -0.36 -17.89 11.77
C ARG A 85 -1.30 -17.75 12.95
N HIS A 86 -1.46 -16.55 13.46
CA HIS A 86 -2.25 -16.27 14.65
C HIS A 86 -3.56 -15.56 14.32
N LEU A 87 -4.02 -15.65 13.07
CA LEU A 87 -5.21 -14.94 12.60
C LEU A 87 -6.47 -15.24 13.45
N LYS A 88 -6.57 -16.45 14.00
CA LYS A 88 -7.66 -16.80 14.95
C LYS A 88 -7.68 -15.93 16.19
N ASN A 89 -6.53 -15.39 16.61
CA ASN A 89 -6.41 -14.51 17.76
C ASN A 89 -6.98 -13.10 17.51
N ALA A 90 -7.29 -12.77 16.25
CA ALA A 90 -8.00 -11.53 15.94
C ALA A 90 -9.44 -11.53 16.47
N GLY A 91 -10.01 -12.72 16.67
CA GLY A 91 -11.39 -12.90 17.11
C GLY A 91 -12.39 -12.78 15.95
N LEU A 92 -13.47 -13.56 16.06
CA LEU A 92 -14.50 -13.62 15.01
C LEU A 92 -15.13 -12.25 14.68
N PRO A 93 -15.49 -11.38 15.63
CA PRO A 93 -16.07 -10.07 15.32
C PRO A 93 -15.13 -9.20 14.47
N MET A 94 -13.83 -9.25 14.74
CA MET A 94 -12.83 -8.47 13.98
C MET A 94 -12.65 -9.02 12.56
N LEU A 95 -12.59 -10.34 12.41
CA LEU A 95 -12.49 -11.01 11.10
C LEU A 95 -13.73 -10.74 10.25
N LEU A 96 -14.93 -10.84 10.84
CA LEU A 96 -16.18 -10.53 10.15
C LEU A 96 -16.21 -9.06 9.72
N SER A 97 -15.85 -8.15 10.63
CA SER A 97 -15.80 -6.72 10.30
C SER A 97 -14.84 -6.41 9.17
N PHE A 98 -13.67 -7.05 9.17
CA PHE A 98 -12.71 -6.90 8.08
C PHE A 98 -13.28 -7.44 6.75
N GLY A 99 -13.91 -8.61 6.75
CA GLY A 99 -14.56 -9.18 5.56
C GLY A 99 -15.68 -8.30 5.01
N ILE A 100 -16.49 -7.72 5.90
CA ILE A 100 -17.54 -6.74 5.54
C ILE A 100 -16.91 -5.50 4.89
N GLY A 101 -15.81 -4.99 5.47
CA GLY A 101 -15.09 -3.85 4.92
C GLY A 101 -14.49 -4.15 3.54
N ALA A 102 -13.87 -5.32 3.37
CA ALA A 102 -13.37 -5.76 2.08
C ALA A 102 -14.48 -5.86 1.02
N ALA A 103 -15.63 -6.46 1.38
CA ALA A 103 -16.80 -6.50 0.51
C ALA A 103 -17.35 -5.11 0.20
N GLY A 104 -17.34 -4.20 1.19
CA GLY A 104 -17.71 -2.81 1.01
C GLY A 104 -16.77 -2.06 0.06
N THR A 105 -15.47 -2.34 0.13
CA THR A 105 -14.49 -1.80 -0.82
C THR A 105 -14.76 -2.31 -2.23
N VAL A 106 -14.94 -3.62 -2.41
CA VAL A 106 -15.27 -4.22 -3.71
C VAL A 106 -16.55 -3.58 -4.29
N GLY A 107 -17.62 -3.51 -3.50
CA GLY A 107 -18.87 -2.86 -3.93
C GLY A 107 -18.66 -1.38 -4.26
N GLY A 108 -17.87 -0.67 -3.45
CA GLY A 108 -17.54 0.73 -3.68
C GLY A 108 -16.75 0.95 -4.98
N VAL A 109 -15.75 0.10 -5.25
CA VAL A 109 -14.99 0.14 -6.51
C VAL A 109 -15.89 -0.11 -7.71
N ILE A 110 -16.78 -1.11 -7.66
CA ILE A 110 -17.72 -1.40 -8.73
C ILE A 110 -18.64 -0.18 -9.01
N VAL A 111 -19.20 0.41 -7.95
CA VAL A 111 -20.04 1.62 -8.07
C VAL A 111 -19.22 2.78 -8.65
N SER A 112 -18.01 3.00 -8.15
CA SER A 112 -17.14 4.06 -8.66
C SER A 112 -16.76 3.84 -10.11
N PHE A 113 -16.48 2.60 -10.50
CA PHE A 113 -16.16 2.24 -11.88
C PHE A 113 -17.33 2.56 -12.82
N THR A 114 -18.55 2.17 -12.44
CA THR A 114 -19.75 2.49 -13.27
C THR A 114 -20.01 3.98 -13.42
N LEU A 115 -19.55 4.81 -12.49
CA LEU A 115 -19.76 6.26 -12.53
C LEU A 115 -18.64 7.02 -13.25
N PHE A 116 -17.41 6.51 -13.23
CA PHE A 116 -16.22 7.27 -13.61
C PHE A 116 -15.35 6.60 -14.69
N SER A 117 -15.67 5.37 -15.13
CA SER A 117 -14.83 4.64 -16.11
C SER A 117 -14.66 5.41 -17.41
N ASP A 118 -15.72 6.02 -17.92
CA ASP A 118 -15.67 6.80 -19.18
C ASP A 118 -14.67 7.97 -19.10
N GLN A 119 -14.59 8.63 -17.93
CA GLN A 119 -13.67 9.74 -17.73
C GLN A 119 -12.23 9.28 -17.45
N LEU A 120 -12.05 8.07 -16.93
CA LEU A 120 -10.74 7.47 -16.68
C LEU A 120 -10.15 6.79 -17.93
N GLY A 121 -11.00 6.46 -18.91
CA GLY A 121 -10.60 5.84 -20.18
C GLY A 121 -9.85 4.52 -19.97
N ASP A 122 -8.82 4.28 -20.76
CA ASP A 122 -8.04 3.04 -20.77
C ASP A 122 -7.38 2.69 -19.41
N ASN A 123 -7.30 3.67 -18.49
CA ASN A 123 -6.73 3.45 -17.17
C ASN A 123 -7.76 3.03 -16.11
N ALA A 124 -9.04 2.98 -16.45
CA ALA A 124 -10.12 2.75 -15.48
C ALA A 124 -9.97 1.42 -14.73
N ASN A 125 -9.69 0.33 -15.45
CA ASN A 125 -9.52 -1.01 -14.89
C ASN A 125 -8.30 -1.08 -13.94
N ALA A 126 -7.17 -0.53 -14.37
CA ALA A 126 -5.96 -0.47 -13.56
C ALA A 126 -6.18 0.34 -12.28
N ILE A 127 -6.81 1.51 -12.37
CA ILE A 127 -7.14 2.35 -11.20
C ILE A 127 -8.11 1.61 -10.27
N ALA A 128 -9.14 0.96 -10.81
CA ALA A 128 -10.08 0.17 -10.01
C ALA A 128 -9.36 -0.94 -9.23
N GLY A 129 -8.49 -1.69 -9.89
CA GLY A 129 -7.68 -2.72 -9.26
C GLY A 129 -6.71 -2.19 -8.21
N MET A 130 -6.02 -1.08 -8.50
CA MET A 130 -5.10 -0.41 -7.57
C MET A 130 -5.84 0.02 -6.29
N ILE A 131 -7.01 0.66 -6.45
CA ILE A 131 -7.83 1.14 -5.31
C ILE A 131 -8.43 -0.04 -4.54
N ALA A 132 -8.91 -1.08 -5.20
CA ALA A 132 -9.36 -2.29 -4.52
C ALA A 132 -8.23 -2.92 -3.69
N GLY A 133 -7.04 -3.04 -4.27
CA GLY A 133 -5.86 -3.59 -3.58
C GLY A 133 -5.49 -2.78 -2.34
N THR A 134 -5.38 -1.44 -2.47
CA THR A 134 -4.97 -0.58 -1.36
C THR A 134 -6.03 -0.51 -0.27
N TYR A 135 -7.34 -0.47 -0.62
CA TYR A 135 -8.43 -0.35 0.34
C TYR A 135 -8.95 -1.70 0.89
N ILE A 136 -8.20 -2.76 0.63
CA ILE A 136 -8.37 -4.07 1.30
C ILE A 136 -7.14 -4.41 2.14
N GLY A 137 -5.93 -3.96 1.72
CA GLY A 137 -4.72 -4.38 2.40
C GLY A 137 -3.59 -3.36 2.46
N GLY A 138 -3.76 -2.16 1.89
CA GLY A 138 -2.75 -1.10 1.95
C GLY A 138 -1.82 -1.02 0.74
N GLY A 139 -0.92 -0.03 0.76
CA GLY A 139 -0.14 0.42 -0.40
C GLY A 139 0.78 -0.61 -1.07
N ILE A 140 1.11 -1.72 -0.42
CA ILE A 140 1.87 -2.81 -1.05
C ILE A 140 1.07 -3.37 -2.23
N ASN A 141 -0.22 -3.60 -2.02
CA ASN A 141 -1.12 -4.15 -3.04
C ASN A 141 -1.40 -3.16 -4.16
N PHE A 142 -1.49 -1.86 -3.84
CA PHE A 142 -1.57 -0.77 -4.82
C PHE A 142 -0.40 -0.84 -5.81
N ASN A 143 0.82 -0.93 -5.28
CA ASN A 143 2.03 -1.00 -6.10
C ASN A 143 2.11 -2.29 -6.91
N ALA A 144 1.67 -3.42 -6.34
CA ALA A 144 1.68 -4.70 -7.05
C ALA A 144 0.79 -4.66 -8.31
N VAL A 145 -0.42 -4.11 -8.20
CA VAL A 145 -1.32 -3.93 -9.34
C VAL A 145 -0.75 -2.89 -10.31
N ALA A 146 -0.24 -1.76 -9.81
CA ALA A 146 0.33 -0.71 -10.65
C ALA A 146 1.51 -1.17 -11.50
N ILE A 147 2.34 -2.10 -11.01
CA ILE A 147 3.45 -2.71 -11.75
C ILE A 147 2.92 -3.45 -12.98
N GLU A 148 1.96 -4.31 -12.81
CA GLU A 148 1.45 -5.16 -13.89
C GLU A 148 0.78 -4.37 -14.99
N TYR A 149 0.03 -3.33 -14.63
CA TYR A 149 -0.67 -2.48 -15.60
C TYR A 149 0.16 -1.30 -16.12
N ASP A 150 1.49 -1.32 -15.91
CA ASP A 150 2.42 -0.26 -16.35
C ASP A 150 2.01 1.17 -15.93
N MET A 151 1.17 1.29 -14.89
CA MET A 151 0.68 2.59 -14.39
C MET A 151 1.80 3.52 -13.93
N MET A 152 2.94 2.96 -13.62
CA MET A 152 4.13 3.69 -13.19
C MET A 152 4.75 4.52 -14.31
N LYS A 153 4.65 4.06 -15.55
CA LYS A 153 5.10 4.80 -16.73
C LYS A 153 4.24 6.06 -16.97
N GLN A 154 3.06 6.10 -16.35
CA GLN A 154 2.17 7.26 -16.32
C GLN A 154 2.39 8.07 -15.03
N GLY A 155 3.62 8.54 -14.81
CA GLY A 155 4.05 9.18 -13.57
C GLY A 155 3.10 10.22 -12.99
N PRO A 156 2.58 11.22 -13.78
CA PRO A 156 1.64 12.21 -13.28
C PRO A 156 0.32 11.61 -12.78
N LEU A 157 -0.24 10.61 -13.48
CA LEU A 157 -1.47 9.93 -13.07
C LEU A 157 -1.25 9.11 -11.80
N TYR A 158 -0.19 8.29 -11.78
CA TYR A 158 0.18 7.51 -10.60
C TYR A 158 0.39 8.41 -9.36
N ALA A 159 1.13 9.51 -9.52
CA ALA A 159 1.36 10.46 -8.43
C ALA A 159 0.05 11.11 -7.95
N SER A 160 -0.88 11.43 -8.87
CA SER A 160 -2.18 11.99 -8.53
C SER A 160 -3.02 10.98 -7.74
N VAL A 161 -3.11 9.72 -8.19
CA VAL A 161 -3.84 8.67 -7.48
C VAL A 161 -3.25 8.47 -6.08
N THR A 162 -1.91 8.39 -5.97
CA THR A 162 -1.21 8.24 -4.69
C THR A 162 -1.47 9.41 -3.74
N ALA A 163 -1.43 10.64 -4.25
CA ALA A 163 -1.68 11.84 -3.43
C ALA A 163 -3.12 11.87 -2.90
N VAL A 164 -4.09 11.59 -3.76
CA VAL A 164 -5.51 11.55 -3.39
C VAL A 164 -5.77 10.44 -2.37
N ASP A 165 -5.20 9.25 -2.58
CA ASP A 165 -5.29 8.11 -1.65
C ASP A 165 -4.79 8.49 -0.25
N ASN A 166 -3.61 9.11 -0.15
CA ASN A 166 -3.05 9.52 1.14
C ASN A 166 -3.90 10.57 1.86
N ILE A 167 -4.46 11.54 1.11
CA ILE A 167 -5.37 12.54 1.68
C ILE A 167 -6.62 11.88 2.23
N LEU A 168 -7.26 11.01 1.44
CA LEU A 168 -8.51 10.35 1.83
C LEU A 168 -8.31 9.35 2.97
N THR A 169 -7.24 8.59 2.96
CA THR A 169 -6.87 7.68 4.06
C THR A 169 -6.68 8.45 5.37
N THR A 170 -6.06 9.65 5.30
CA THR A 170 -5.89 10.52 6.47
C THR A 170 -7.24 11.05 6.98
N ILE A 171 -8.10 11.54 6.08
CA ILE A 171 -9.46 12.00 6.43
C ILE A 171 -10.27 10.83 7.02
N TRP A 172 -10.17 9.65 6.41
CA TRP A 172 -10.86 8.45 6.89
C TRP A 172 -10.42 8.06 8.29
N MET A 173 -9.14 8.17 8.61
CA MET A 173 -8.63 7.94 9.96
C MET A 173 -9.25 8.90 10.97
N MET A 174 -9.41 10.19 10.64
CA MET A 174 -10.09 11.15 11.51
C MET A 174 -11.56 10.77 11.73
N ILE A 175 -12.25 10.35 10.67
CA ILE A 175 -13.63 9.87 10.75
C ILE A 175 -13.72 8.64 11.64
N THR A 176 -12.85 7.65 11.45
CA THR A 176 -12.86 6.40 12.22
C THR A 176 -12.49 6.59 13.69
N ILE A 177 -11.75 7.63 14.06
CA ILE A 177 -11.54 8.04 15.45
C ILE A 177 -12.85 8.62 16.09
N ALA A 178 -13.59 9.39 15.30
CA ALA A 178 -14.79 10.07 15.80
C ALA A 178 -16.03 9.16 15.87
N VAL A 179 -16.21 8.27 14.88
CA VAL A 179 -17.38 7.41 14.70
C VAL A 179 -17.74 6.60 15.95
N PRO A 180 -16.82 5.88 16.63
CA PRO A 180 -17.17 5.11 17.83
C PRO A 180 -17.73 5.98 18.96
N LYS A 181 -17.19 7.18 19.16
CA LYS A 181 -17.64 8.11 20.19
C LYS A 181 -19.03 8.67 19.89
N LEU A 182 -19.31 8.95 18.63
CA LEU A 182 -20.61 9.47 18.20
C LEU A 182 -21.69 8.38 18.28
N LEU A 183 -21.41 7.19 17.70
CA LEU A 183 -22.40 6.13 17.59
C LEU A 183 -22.67 5.40 18.90
N SER A 184 -21.72 5.29 19.81
CA SER A 184 -21.94 4.66 21.11
C SER A 184 -23.02 5.33 21.95
N LYS A 185 -23.28 6.63 21.73
CA LYS A 185 -24.36 7.38 22.38
C LYS A 185 -25.74 6.97 21.88
N PHE A 186 -25.85 6.60 20.60
CA PHE A 186 -27.14 6.30 19.95
C PHE A 186 -27.38 4.80 19.79
N LEU A 187 -26.32 4.01 19.75
CA LEU A 187 -26.34 2.59 19.45
C LEU A 187 -25.34 1.85 20.34
N PRO A 188 -25.69 1.57 21.59
CA PRO A 188 -24.81 0.86 22.51
C PRO A 188 -24.61 -0.58 22.04
N THR A 189 -23.34 -1.01 21.99
CA THR A 189 -22.93 -2.35 21.61
C THR A 189 -22.22 -3.05 22.77
N LYS A 190 -22.32 -4.39 22.84
CA LYS A 190 -21.81 -5.18 23.98
C LYS A 190 -20.78 -6.25 23.57
N THR A 191 -20.12 -6.12 22.44
CA THR A 191 -19.17 -7.15 22.02
C THR A 191 -17.78 -6.82 22.58
N THR A 192 -17.34 -7.57 23.57
CA THR A 192 -15.93 -7.58 24.04
C THR A 192 -15.18 -8.69 23.36
N ILE A 193 -13.97 -8.40 22.88
CA ILE A 193 -13.04 -9.44 22.47
C ILE A 193 -12.32 -9.92 23.72
N ASN A 194 -12.52 -11.17 24.11
CA ASN A 194 -11.67 -11.83 25.11
C ASN A 194 -10.33 -12.18 24.44
N THR A 195 -9.43 -11.22 24.38
CA THR A 195 -8.05 -11.51 24.02
C THR A 195 -7.30 -11.88 25.28
N HIS A 196 -6.78 -13.10 25.34
CA HIS A 196 -5.68 -13.37 26.24
C HIS A 196 -4.58 -12.35 25.93
N SER A 197 -4.20 -11.57 26.92
CA SER A 197 -3.09 -10.64 26.87
C SER A 197 -1.82 -11.41 26.52
N GLY A 198 -1.61 -11.63 25.25
CA GLY A 198 -0.35 -12.13 24.71
C GLY A 198 0.62 -10.96 24.73
N SER A 199 1.59 -11.08 25.61
CA SER A 199 2.78 -10.27 25.77
C SER A 199 3.26 -9.58 24.49
N ASP A 200 3.60 -8.33 24.69
CA ASP A 200 4.55 -7.50 23.94
C ASP A 200 5.07 -8.15 22.65
N SER A 201 4.60 -7.63 21.52
CA SER A 201 5.41 -7.68 20.31
C SER A 201 6.62 -6.74 20.59
N GLU A 202 7.57 -7.22 21.39
CA GLU A 202 8.91 -6.69 21.38
C GLU A 202 9.35 -6.70 19.91
N PHE A 203 9.47 -5.52 19.35
CA PHE A 203 10.39 -5.29 18.26
C PHE A 203 11.76 -5.56 18.87
N ASP A 204 12.13 -6.85 18.85
CA ASP A 204 13.47 -7.26 19.15
C ASP A 204 14.37 -6.43 18.25
N SER A 205 15.17 -5.56 18.83
CA SER A 205 16.25 -4.86 18.16
C SER A 205 17.35 -5.89 17.86
N SER A 206 16.98 -6.86 16.99
CA SER A 206 17.95 -7.84 16.50
C SER A 206 18.99 -7.05 15.71
N SER A 207 20.23 -7.15 16.14
CA SER A 207 21.38 -6.63 15.42
C SER A 207 21.32 -7.14 13.97
N LEU A 208 21.38 -6.22 13.00
CA LEU A 208 21.41 -6.54 11.58
C LEU A 208 22.51 -7.59 11.32
N ASN A 209 22.15 -8.72 10.74
CA ASN A 209 23.05 -9.84 10.51
C ASN A 209 23.37 -9.95 9.01
N ILE A 210 24.66 -9.91 8.66
CA ILE A 210 25.11 -10.01 7.28
C ILE A 210 24.65 -11.31 6.61
N SER A 211 24.59 -12.43 7.35
CA SER A 211 24.13 -13.71 6.80
C SER A 211 22.65 -13.68 6.43
N SER A 212 21.81 -13.07 7.28
CA SER A 212 20.38 -12.87 7.02
C SER A 212 20.17 -11.93 5.83
N PHE A 213 20.96 -10.86 5.77
CA PHE A 213 20.93 -9.91 4.66
C PHE A 213 21.29 -10.59 3.33
N ALA A 214 22.41 -11.33 3.30
CA ALA A 214 22.85 -12.06 2.10
C ALA A 214 21.82 -13.11 1.65
N LEU A 215 21.23 -13.86 2.59
CA LEU A 215 20.17 -14.82 2.33
C LEU A 215 18.93 -14.14 1.71
N LEU A 216 18.51 -13.00 2.23
CA LEU A 216 17.37 -12.25 1.71
C LEU A 216 17.63 -11.79 0.27
N ILE A 217 18.80 -11.22 -0.01
CA ILE A 217 19.16 -10.82 -1.38
C ILE A 217 19.09 -12.02 -2.33
N PHE A 218 19.69 -13.16 -1.94
CA PHE A 218 19.67 -14.38 -2.74
C PHE A 218 18.23 -14.86 -3.02
N ILE A 219 17.39 -14.97 -1.96
CA ILE A 219 16.02 -15.48 -2.11
C ILE A 219 15.16 -14.49 -2.89
N GLY A 220 15.33 -13.18 -2.70
CA GLY A 220 14.59 -12.17 -3.46
C GLY A 220 14.85 -12.26 -4.96
N LEU A 221 16.12 -12.35 -5.35
CA LEU A 221 16.52 -12.51 -6.76
C LEU A 221 16.05 -13.84 -7.34
N LEU A 222 16.20 -14.94 -6.58
CA LEU A 222 15.75 -16.25 -7.00
C LEU A 222 14.22 -16.28 -7.18
N THR A 223 13.48 -15.69 -6.26
CA THR A 223 12.01 -15.61 -6.34
C THR A 223 11.56 -14.81 -7.56
N LEU A 224 12.22 -13.69 -7.84
CA LEU A 224 11.91 -12.88 -9.03
C LEU A 224 12.16 -13.68 -10.32
N LEU A 225 13.30 -14.39 -10.40
CA LEU A 225 13.60 -15.24 -11.55
C LEU A 225 12.53 -16.33 -11.74
N ILE A 226 12.19 -17.05 -10.67
CA ILE A 226 11.15 -18.09 -10.71
C ILE A 226 9.80 -17.51 -11.10
N ALA A 227 9.42 -16.36 -10.53
CA ALA A 227 8.15 -15.72 -10.83
C ALA A 227 8.04 -15.33 -12.30
N ASN A 228 9.11 -14.79 -12.89
CA ASN A 228 9.12 -14.45 -14.32
C ASN A 228 9.02 -15.70 -15.20
N MET A 229 9.83 -16.73 -14.92
CA MET A 229 9.82 -17.97 -15.72
C MET A 229 8.44 -18.68 -15.64
N VAL A 230 7.88 -18.78 -14.44
CA VAL A 230 6.57 -19.46 -14.24
C VAL A 230 5.45 -18.58 -14.81
N GLY A 231 5.53 -17.26 -14.67
CA GLY A 231 4.57 -16.32 -15.23
C GLY A 231 4.49 -16.43 -16.75
N GLU A 232 5.62 -16.43 -17.44
CA GLU A 232 5.68 -16.64 -18.90
C GLU A 232 5.12 -18.00 -19.31
N TRP A 233 5.47 -19.07 -18.58
CA TRP A 233 5.02 -20.42 -18.89
C TRP A 233 3.51 -20.61 -18.67
N MET A 234 2.94 -20.01 -17.64
CA MET A 234 1.51 -20.15 -17.26
C MET A 234 0.62 -19.07 -17.89
N GLY A 235 1.17 -18.03 -18.49
CA GLY A 235 0.42 -16.85 -18.93
C GLY A 235 -0.26 -16.09 -17.77
N ILE A 236 0.40 -16.06 -16.61
CA ILE A 236 -0.11 -15.40 -15.38
C ILE A 236 0.85 -14.26 -15.02
N PRO A 237 0.33 -13.11 -14.53
CA PRO A 237 1.18 -12.01 -14.05
C PRO A 237 2.26 -12.47 -13.08
N SER A 238 3.53 -12.22 -13.40
CA SER A 238 4.68 -12.62 -12.57
C SER A 238 4.58 -12.12 -11.13
N ILE A 239 3.95 -10.94 -10.94
CA ILE A 239 3.77 -10.33 -9.62
C ILE A 239 2.85 -11.16 -8.72
N LEU A 240 1.86 -11.87 -9.27
CA LEU A 240 0.99 -12.77 -8.48
C LEU A 240 1.78 -13.99 -7.98
N ILE A 241 2.65 -14.54 -8.82
CA ILE A 241 3.51 -15.67 -8.42
C ILE A 241 4.50 -15.23 -7.36
N LEU A 242 5.16 -14.09 -7.57
CA LEU A 242 6.08 -13.49 -6.60
C LEU A 242 5.39 -13.24 -5.26
N THR A 243 4.19 -12.66 -5.27
CA THR A 243 3.36 -12.42 -4.08
C THR A 243 3.01 -13.74 -3.37
N SER A 244 2.64 -14.77 -4.13
CA SER A 244 2.30 -16.10 -3.56
C SER A 244 3.49 -16.74 -2.87
N ILE A 245 4.68 -16.69 -3.49
CA ILE A 245 5.91 -17.21 -2.90
C ILE A 245 6.29 -16.41 -1.64
N ALA A 246 6.22 -15.08 -1.71
CA ALA A 246 6.50 -14.21 -0.57
C ALA A 246 5.59 -14.54 0.63
N LEU A 247 4.27 -14.67 0.40
CA LEU A 247 3.30 -15.02 1.43
C LEU A 247 3.52 -16.43 2.00
N GLY A 248 3.91 -17.39 1.15
CA GLY A 248 4.29 -18.74 1.59
C GLY A 248 5.51 -18.72 2.53
N LEU A 249 6.57 -18.03 2.12
CA LEU A 249 7.79 -17.87 2.92
C LEU A 249 7.53 -17.09 4.22
N ALA A 250 6.66 -16.08 4.18
CA ALA A 250 6.24 -15.31 5.35
C ALA A 250 5.61 -16.17 6.46
N GLN A 251 5.03 -17.33 6.12
CA GLN A 251 4.52 -18.28 7.12
C GLN A 251 5.62 -19.09 7.79
N ILE A 252 6.85 -19.05 7.30
CA ILE A 252 8.00 -19.66 7.96
C ILE A 252 8.55 -18.67 9.00
N ARG A 253 8.53 -19.04 10.28
CA ARG A 253 8.88 -18.17 11.42
C ARG A 253 10.24 -17.47 11.25
N TYR A 254 11.19 -18.13 10.60
CA TYR A 254 12.51 -17.57 10.32
C TYR A 254 12.41 -16.31 9.45
N PHE A 255 11.75 -16.41 8.28
CA PHE A 255 11.63 -15.29 7.34
C PHE A 255 10.76 -14.14 7.85
N ASN A 256 9.67 -14.47 8.53
CA ASN A 256 8.75 -13.46 9.06
C ASN A 256 9.38 -12.54 10.13
N LYS A 257 10.40 -13.02 10.82
CA LYS A 257 11.09 -12.28 11.89
C LYS A 257 12.29 -11.47 11.43
N LEU A 258 12.70 -11.58 10.17
CA LEU A 258 13.86 -10.86 9.65
C LEU A 258 13.56 -9.36 9.53
N ALA A 259 14.08 -8.56 10.45
CA ALA A 259 13.93 -7.11 10.45
C ALA A 259 14.53 -6.47 9.19
N GLU A 260 15.60 -7.08 8.66
CA GLU A 260 16.31 -6.68 7.45
C GLU A 260 15.38 -6.66 6.23
N ALA A 261 14.44 -7.61 6.11
CA ALA A 261 13.50 -7.67 4.99
C ALA A 261 12.67 -6.39 4.90
N LYS A 262 12.16 -5.89 6.01
CA LYS A 262 11.39 -4.65 6.06
C LYS A 262 12.24 -3.43 5.69
N ILE A 263 13.47 -3.36 6.18
CA ILE A 263 14.39 -2.24 5.90
C ILE A 263 14.75 -2.22 4.42
N ILE A 264 15.14 -3.37 3.86
CA ILE A 264 15.45 -3.51 2.42
C ILE A 264 14.20 -3.13 1.59
N GLY A 265 13.04 -3.72 1.90
CA GLY A 265 11.80 -3.47 1.18
C GLY A 265 11.41 -1.99 1.16
N LEU A 266 11.49 -1.29 2.30
CA LEU A 266 11.20 0.14 2.38
C LEU A 266 12.20 0.99 1.60
N TYR A 267 13.49 0.69 1.66
CA TYR A 267 14.47 1.44 0.89
C TYR A 267 14.25 1.26 -0.62
N LEU A 268 14.07 0.02 -1.07
CA LEU A 268 13.87 -0.28 -2.48
C LEU A 268 12.56 0.31 -3.03
N ILE A 269 11.48 0.32 -2.25
CA ILE A 269 10.22 0.96 -2.68
C ILE A 269 10.41 2.48 -2.81
N TYR A 270 11.18 3.13 -1.95
CA TYR A 270 11.46 4.56 -2.11
C TYR A 270 12.33 4.85 -3.34
N VAL A 271 13.32 4.02 -3.65
CA VAL A 271 14.11 4.12 -4.88
C VAL A 271 13.21 4.01 -6.11
N PHE A 272 12.29 3.07 -6.10
CA PHE A 272 11.30 2.89 -7.15
C PHE A 272 10.35 4.10 -7.26
N LEU A 273 9.82 4.62 -6.14
CA LEU A 273 8.96 5.81 -6.13
C LEU A 273 9.69 7.07 -6.64
N ALA A 274 11.00 7.16 -6.45
CA ALA A 274 11.80 8.24 -7.02
C ALA A 274 11.77 8.19 -8.56
N VAL A 275 11.87 7.00 -9.16
CA VAL A 275 11.77 6.89 -10.63
C VAL A 275 10.40 7.32 -11.13
N ILE A 276 9.31 6.98 -10.40
CA ILE A 276 7.98 7.52 -10.73
C ILE A 276 7.98 9.06 -10.74
N GLY A 277 8.66 9.68 -9.78
CA GLY A 277 8.84 11.14 -9.77
C GLY A 277 9.53 11.64 -11.04
N ALA A 278 10.54 10.93 -11.55
CA ALA A 278 11.19 11.30 -12.82
C ALA A 278 10.25 11.22 -14.04
N TYR A 279 9.20 10.40 -13.96
CA TYR A 279 8.14 10.32 -14.97
C TYR A 279 7.07 11.42 -14.82
N CYS A 280 7.05 12.17 -13.70
CA CYS A 280 6.12 13.29 -13.49
C CYS A 280 6.60 14.56 -14.21
N GLU A 281 6.29 14.68 -15.49
CA GLU A 281 6.61 15.87 -16.27
C GLU A 281 5.56 16.96 -16.10
N LEU A 282 5.99 18.18 -15.70
CA LEU A 282 5.08 19.33 -15.46
C LEU A 282 4.24 19.67 -16.70
N GLY A 283 4.82 19.52 -17.91
CA GLY A 283 4.09 19.75 -19.15
C GLY A 283 2.92 18.77 -19.38
N ALA A 284 3.03 17.55 -18.87
CA ALA A 284 1.96 16.56 -18.92
C ALA A 284 0.92 16.78 -17.80
N MET A 285 1.29 17.41 -16.68
CA MET A 285 0.38 17.67 -15.56
C MET A 285 -0.73 18.68 -15.90
N ALA A 286 -0.50 19.59 -16.84
CA ALA A 286 -1.50 20.59 -17.25
C ALA A 286 -2.78 19.95 -17.81
N GLY A 287 -2.71 18.73 -18.37
CA GLY A 287 -3.88 17.97 -18.87
C GLY A 287 -4.55 17.07 -17.81
N ILE A 288 -3.96 16.89 -16.63
CA ILE A 288 -4.41 15.89 -15.65
C ILE A 288 -5.38 16.48 -14.61
N GLY A 289 -5.53 17.81 -14.54
CA GLY A 289 -6.38 18.45 -13.53
C GLY A 289 -7.79 17.84 -13.44
N ASN A 290 -8.46 17.64 -14.55
CA ASN A 290 -9.77 17.00 -14.59
C ASN A 290 -9.72 15.53 -14.17
N LEU A 291 -8.67 14.81 -14.57
CA LEU A 291 -8.48 13.41 -14.23
C LEU A 291 -8.21 13.22 -12.72
N ALA A 292 -7.46 14.14 -12.10
CA ALA A 292 -7.26 14.12 -10.65
C ALA A 292 -8.57 14.32 -9.87
N PHE A 293 -9.47 15.19 -10.36
CA PHE A 293 -10.80 15.35 -9.77
C PHE A 293 -11.68 14.11 -9.98
N THR A 294 -11.58 13.46 -11.14
CA THR A 294 -12.28 12.19 -11.40
C THR A 294 -11.79 11.09 -10.46
N VAL A 295 -10.48 10.95 -10.29
CA VAL A 295 -9.87 10.02 -9.33
C VAL A 295 -10.33 10.34 -7.91
N PHE A 296 -10.36 11.61 -7.52
CA PHE A 296 -10.86 12.00 -6.20
C PHE A 296 -12.32 11.59 -5.99
N GLY A 297 -13.19 11.82 -6.99
CA GLY A 297 -14.58 11.37 -6.98
C GLY A 297 -14.69 9.84 -6.86
N PHE A 298 -13.90 9.11 -7.63
CA PHE A 298 -13.83 7.64 -7.60
C PHE A 298 -13.50 7.14 -6.18
N LEU A 299 -12.45 7.67 -5.56
CA LEU A 299 -12.02 7.26 -4.23
C LEU A 299 -13.05 7.65 -3.15
N ILE A 300 -13.65 8.83 -3.24
CA ILE A 300 -14.72 9.25 -2.30
C ILE A 300 -15.90 8.27 -2.35
N VAL A 301 -16.41 7.96 -3.54
CA VAL A 301 -17.55 7.05 -3.69
C VAL A 301 -17.18 5.67 -3.14
N THR A 302 -15.99 5.17 -3.43
CA THR A 302 -15.50 3.90 -2.88
C THR A 302 -15.51 3.91 -1.35
N VAL A 303 -14.95 4.94 -0.71
CA VAL A 303 -14.86 5.05 0.75
C VAL A 303 -16.23 5.25 1.39
N VAL A 304 -17.13 6.00 0.75
CA VAL A 304 -18.51 6.22 1.25
C VAL A 304 -19.30 4.91 1.21
N VAL A 305 -19.24 4.15 0.12
CA VAL A 305 -19.91 2.84 0.02
C VAL A 305 -19.34 1.87 1.05
N HIS A 306 -18.00 1.79 1.18
CA HIS A 306 -17.33 1.00 2.21
C HIS A 306 -17.83 1.36 3.60
N GLY A 307 -17.81 2.64 3.95
CA GLY A 307 -18.24 3.13 5.27
C GLY A 307 -19.72 2.87 5.54
N ALA A 308 -20.58 3.12 4.55
CA ALA A 308 -22.02 2.86 4.67
C ALA A 308 -22.29 1.37 4.96
N LEU A 309 -21.65 0.46 4.22
CA LEU A 309 -21.81 -0.97 4.45
C LEU A 309 -21.32 -1.38 5.83
N MET A 310 -20.14 -0.87 6.25
CA MET A 310 -19.60 -1.12 7.59
C MET A 310 -20.55 -0.66 8.70
N LEU A 311 -21.17 0.52 8.56
CA LEU A 311 -22.10 1.05 9.54
C LEU A 311 -23.42 0.26 9.58
N ILE A 312 -24.00 -0.05 8.41
CA ILE A 312 -25.27 -0.78 8.31
C ILE A 312 -25.13 -2.18 8.91
N ILE A 313 -24.10 -2.93 8.48
CA ILE A 313 -23.92 -4.31 8.92
C ILE A 313 -23.40 -4.35 10.35
N GLY A 314 -22.52 -3.43 10.76
CA GLY A 314 -22.09 -3.28 12.14
C GLY A 314 -23.27 -3.08 13.12
N LYS A 315 -24.25 -2.25 12.73
CA LYS A 315 -25.49 -2.06 13.48
C LYS A 315 -26.35 -3.32 13.51
N LEU A 316 -26.51 -3.99 12.35
CA LEU A 316 -27.34 -5.20 12.24
C LEU A 316 -26.84 -6.33 13.13
N PHE A 317 -25.54 -6.56 13.15
CA PHE A 317 -24.89 -7.60 13.96
C PHE A 317 -24.50 -7.12 15.36
N ARG A 318 -24.80 -5.87 15.73
CA ARG A 318 -24.47 -5.26 17.02
C ARG A 318 -23.00 -5.38 17.42
N ILE A 319 -22.11 -5.24 16.43
CA ILE A 319 -20.66 -5.29 16.64
C ILE A 319 -20.20 -4.01 17.33
N ASP A 320 -19.20 -4.10 18.20
CA ASP A 320 -18.59 -2.93 18.87
C ASP A 320 -18.05 -1.94 17.81
N TRP A 321 -18.43 -0.67 17.93
CA TRP A 321 -18.02 0.39 17.00
C TRP A 321 -16.52 0.60 16.94
N ASN A 322 -15.80 0.31 18.01
CA ASN A 322 -14.34 0.36 17.98
C ASN A 322 -13.75 -0.77 17.11
N ILE A 323 -14.37 -1.97 17.13
CA ILE A 323 -13.98 -3.08 16.27
C ILE A 323 -14.26 -2.71 14.81
N ILE A 324 -15.44 -2.17 14.51
CA ILE A 324 -15.80 -1.69 13.17
C ILE A 324 -14.82 -0.65 12.66
N ALA A 325 -14.50 0.37 13.49
CA ALA A 325 -13.57 1.43 13.12
C ALA A 325 -12.15 0.88 12.84
N VAL A 326 -11.63 0.02 13.73
CA VAL A 326 -10.29 -0.57 13.57
C VAL A 326 -10.24 -1.49 12.35
N ALA A 327 -11.28 -2.30 12.10
CA ALA A 327 -11.35 -3.16 10.94
C ALA A 327 -11.44 -2.35 9.63
N SER A 328 -12.27 -1.31 9.60
CA SER A 328 -12.36 -0.39 8.47
C SER A 328 -11.01 0.29 8.18
N GLN A 329 -10.31 0.74 9.23
CA GLN A 329 -8.99 1.34 9.06
C GLN A 329 -7.93 0.34 8.62
N ALA A 330 -8.05 -0.94 9.01
CA ALA A 330 -7.17 -2.00 8.52
C ALA A 330 -7.36 -2.27 7.03
N ASN A 331 -8.59 -2.16 6.53
CA ASN A 331 -8.87 -2.22 5.09
C ASN A 331 -8.26 -1.01 4.37
N ILE A 332 -8.67 0.21 4.69
CA ILE A 332 -8.33 1.42 3.93
C ILE A 332 -6.88 1.85 4.14
N GLY A 333 -6.36 1.78 5.36
CA GLY A 333 -5.03 2.30 5.68
C GLY A 333 -4.00 1.24 6.08
N GLY A 334 -4.38 -0.05 6.06
CA GLY A 334 -3.50 -1.17 6.39
C GLY A 334 -3.19 -1.34 7.89
N SER A 335 -2.30 -2.28 8.21
CA SER A 335 -2.01 -2.70 9.60
C SER A 335 -1.47 -1.58 10.49
N SER A 336 -0.61 -0.72 9.97
CA SER A 336 0.03 0.35 10.75
C SER A 336 -0.97 1.40 11.21
N SER A 337 -1.87 1.82 10.33
CA SER A 337 -2.91 2.81 10.65
C SER A 337 -4.00 2.24 11.55
N ALA A 338 -4.38 0.97 11.37
CA ALA A 338 -5.30 0.27 12.27
C ALA A 338 -4.72 0.15 13.70
N LEU A 339 -3.42 -0.15 13.82
CA LEU A 339 -2.72 -0.17 15.10
C LEU A 339 -2.71 1.22 15.76
N ALA A 340 -2.41 2.26 14.97
CA ALA A 340 -2.42 3.64 15.45
C ALA A 340 -3.83 4.07 15.92
N LEU A 341 -4.87 3.67 15.18
CA LEU A 341 -6.26 3.91 15.57
C LEU A 341 -6.62 3.20 16.88
N ALA A 342 -6.30 1.91 17.02
CA ALA A 342 -6.55 1.14 18.24
C ALA A 342 -5.90 1.80 19.47
N LYS A 343 -4.65 2.29 19.32
CA LYS A 343 -3.96 3.08 20.35
C LYS A 343 -4.69 4.39 20.66
N SER A 344 -5.11 5.13 19.65
CA SER A 344 -5.86 6.39 19.79
C SER A 344 -7.19 6.21 20.52
N LEU A 345 -7.87 5.10 20.27
CA LEU A 345 -9.10 4.70 20.93
C LEU A 345 -8.88 4.14 22.35
N LYS A 346 -7.62 3.99 22.77
CA LYS A 346 -7.21 3.38 24.05
C LYS A 346 -7.73 1.94 24.22
N ARG A 347 -7.84 1.19 23.12
CA ARG A 347 -8.29 -0.20 23.06
C ARG A 347 -7.11 -1.13 22.89
N ASN A 348 -6.37 -1.38 23.98
CA ASN A 348 -5.20 -2.25 23.98
C ASN A 348 -5.55 -3.69 23.56
N ASP A 349 -6.77 -4.14 23.85
CA ASP A 349 -7.31 -5.44 23.40
C ASP A 349 -7.42 -5.57 21.87
N LEU A 350 -7.46 -4.46 21.13
CA LEU A 350 -7.55 -4.44 19.67
C LEU A 350 -6.19 -4.30 18.96
N LEU A 351 -5.08 -4.10 19.70
CA LEU A 351 -3.75 -3.89 19.07
C LEU A 351 -3.32 -5.11 18.26
N LEU A 352 -3.32 -6.29 18.86
CA LEU A 352 -2.97 -7.52 18.15
C LEU A 352 -3.97 -7.86 17.03
N PRO A 353 -5.30 -7.84 17.26
CA PRO A 353 -6.28 -7.99 16.20
C PRO A 353 -6.07 -7.04 15.00
N ALA A 354 -5.79 -5.76 15.25
CA ALA A 354 -5.55 -4.77 14.20
C ALA A 354 -4.38 -5.15 13.26
N VAL A 355 -3.28 -5.59 13.86
CA VAL A 355 -2.10 -6.04 13.10
C VAL A 355 -2.42 -7.29 12.29
N LEU A 356 -3.12 -8.26 12.88
CA LEU A 356 -3.43 -9.53 12.23
C LEU A 356 -4.36 -9.36 11.02
N ILE A 357 -5.43 -8.57 11.14
CA ILE A 357 -6.34 -8.34 10.01
C ILE A 357 -5.70 -7.47 8.93
N GLY A 358 -4.88 -6.49 9.30
CA GLY A 358 -4.11 -5.73 8.32
C GLY A 358 -3.10 -6.60 7.57
N SER A 359 -2.49 -7.58 8.26
CA SER A 359 -1.65 -8.59 7.60
C SER A 359 -2.46 -9.48 6.65
N LEU A 360 -3.68 -9.88 7.04
CA LEU A 360 -4.59 -10.59 6.14
C LEU A 360 -4.89 -9.77 4.89
N GLY A 361 -5.19 -8.48 5.06
CA GLY A 361 -5.41 -7.55 3.95
C GLY A 361 -4.22 -7.49 3.00
N ASN A 362 -3.00 -7.32 3.54
CA ASN A 362 -1.78 -7.36 2.72
C ASN A 362 -1.67 -8.67 1.92
N GLY A 363 -2.11 -9.79 2.50
CA GLY A 363 -2.05 -11.09 1.85
C GLY A 363 -3.06 -11.29 0.72
N ILE A 364 -4.25 -10.69 0.80
CA ILE A 364 -5.33 -10.92 -0.16
C ILE A 364 -5.60 -9.75 -1.11
N GLY A 365 -5.16 -8.54 -0.74
CA GLY A 365 -5.49 -7.31 -1.47
C GLY A 365 -5.02 -7.31 -2.91
N THR A 366 -3.81 -7.81 -3.18
CA THR A 366 -3.27 -7.93 -4.54
C THR A 366 -4.17 -8.80 -5.42
N TYR A 367 -4.60 -9.96 -4.92
CA TYR A 367 -5.44 -10.90 -5.69
C TYR A 367 -6.80 -10.30 -6.01
N ILE A 368 -7.43 -9.62 -5.04
CA ILE A 368 -8.73 -8.97 -5.25
C ILE A 368 -8.56 -7.77 -6.19
N GLY A 369 -7.47 -7.01 -6.07
CA GLY A 369 -7.14 -5.93 -6.98
C GLY A 369 -7.03 -6.39 -8.43
N PHE A 370 -6.28 -7.47 -8.68
CA PHE A 370 -6.18 -8.07 -10.01
C PHE A 370 -7.53 -8.59 -10.51
N LEU A 371 -8.25 -9.33 -9.65
CA LEU A 371 -9.56 -9.85 -10.02
C LEU A 371 -10.50 -8.75 -10.49
N LEU A 372 -10.56 -7.61 -9.80
CA LEU A 372 -11.41 -6.50 -10.21
C LEU A 372 -10.91 -5.80 -11.47
N ALA A 373 -9.59 -5.63 -11.63
CA ALA A 373 -9.04 -5.04 -12.84
C ALA A 373 -9.32 -5.89 -14.10
N GLU A 374 -9.42 -7.22 -13.96
CA GLU A 374 -9.75 -8.13 -15.07
C GLU A 374 -11.25 -8.27 -15.33
N LEU A 375 -12.08 -8.10 -14.31
CA LEU A 375 -13.53 -8.29 -14.43
C LEU A 375 -14.28 -7.04 -14.88
N LEU A 376 -13.74 -5.85 -14.63
CA LEU A 376 -14.35 -4.58 -14.96
C LEU A 376 -13.92 -4.08 -16.32
#